data_38cbe710457e8a5523dcb91cc2f82b58
#
_entry.id   38cbe710457e8a5523dcb91cc2f82b58
#
_cell.length_a   1.000
_cell.length_b   1.000
_cell.length_c   1.000
_cell.angle_alpha   90.00
_cell.angle_beta   90.00
_cell.angle_gamma   90.00
#
_symmetry.space_group_name_H-M   'P 1'
#
loop_
_entity.id
_entity.type
_entity.pdbx_description
1 polymer ?
#
loop_
_entity_poly.entity_id
_entity_poly.type
_entity_poly.pdbx_seq_one_letter_code
_entity_poly.pdbx_strand_id
1 'polypeptide(L)'
;MFFSDFSCFFKVLFQKYDGINNKMRKLKFIDLFAGLGGFHLALQSLGHDCVFASELNSELRDLYEKNHNTKIEGDINLVDVNKIPSHDILCAGFPCQPFSKAGARLGLEDPRNGNLFYKIVEILNRHKPEFVFLENVANLKGHDEGNTWKVIHDELSKLYDVKEEILSPHHFGIAQHRSRFYIVGRLKEKGGLCDFKFPEKEEKEDISIHDIIIPDDDDFMTFKETTKNHLMIWQEFLDNLKPEEVPRFPIWAMEFGADYPFEGKAPIKLNSRDLKNKKGAFGTLIQGNSFDDMLKCLPTYAQDGLKSSQTEFPVWKKYYIRANREFYAKHKEWLDIWIPKIKEFENSHQKFEWNCGDKGPLTINDKIVQFRPSGIRVKQPTYSPALVLTTTQIPIFPWLGRYMTRKEAAKLQCMEDLKE
;
A
#
# COMPACT_ATOMS: atom_id res chain seq x y z
N MET A 1 6.12 -5.42 8.28
CA MET A 1 7.51 -5.83 8.02
C MET A 1 7.56 -7.32 8.23
N PHE A 2 8.30 -8.09 7.43
CA PHE A 2 8.26 -9.56 7.46
C PHE A 2 9.36 -10.08 8.34
N PHE A 3 8.97 -10.65 9.47
CA PHE A 3 9.88 -11.06 10.51
C PHE A 3 10.82 -12.22 10.07
N SER A 4 10.28 -13.29 9.48
CA SER A 4 11.06 -14.46 9.08
C SER A 4 12.09 -14.16 7.98
N ASP A 5 11.69 -13.35 6.99
CA ASP A 5 12.54 -13.04 5.84
C ASP A 5 13.58 -12.00 6.17
N PHE A 6 13.25 -11.03 7.05
CA PHE A 6 14.22 -10.08 7.56
C PHE A 6 15.23 -10.72 8.49
N SER A 7 14.82 -11.67 9.31
CA SER A 7 15.76 -12.45 10.12
C SER A 7 16.76 -13.19 9.21
N CYS A 8 16.30 -13.82 8.13
CA CYS A 8 17.17 -14.46 7.16
C CYS A 8 18.05 -13.45 6.41
N PHE A 9 17.50 -12.33 5.99
CA PHE A 9 18.20 -11.23 5.33
C PHE A 9 19.32 -10.65 6.22
N PHE A 10 19.00 -10.31 7.47
CA PHE A 10 19.97 -9.81 8.43
C PHE A 10 21.03 -10.86 8.79
N LYS A 11 20.65 -12.15 8.87
CA LYS A 11 21.64 -13.25 9.05
C LYS A 11 22.67 -13.24 7.92
N VAL A 12 22.22 -13.21 6.68
CA VAL A 12 23.13 -13.17 5.52
C VAL A 12 24.04 -11.95 5.56
N LEU A 13 23.47 -10.78 5.90
CA LEU A 13 24.25 -9.56 6.00
C LEU A 13 25.32 -9.65 7.11
N PHE A 14 24.90 -9.98 8.33
CA PHE A 14 25.84 -9.96 9.48
C PHE A 14 26.83 -11.10 9.47
N GLN A 15 26.45 -12.32 9.05
CA GLN A 15 27.39 -13.43 8.90
C GLN A 15 28.56 -13.10 7.98
N LYS A 16 28.31 -12.28 6.96
CA LYS A 16 29.34 -11.89 6.01
C LYS A 16 30.35 -10.88 6.58
N TYR A 17 29.91 -10.04 7.52
CA TYR A 17 30.73 -8.93 8.04
C TYR A 17 31.35 -9.18 9.42
N ASP A 18 30.91 -10.19 10.17
CA ASP A 18 31.41 -10.49 11.51
C ASP A 18 32.69 -11.39 11.53
N GLY A 19 33.20 -11.76 10.35
CA GLY A 19 34.48 -12.46 10.24
C GLY A 19 34.49 -13.91 10.74
N ILE A 20 35.56 -14.62 10.49
CA ILE A 20 35.86 -16.06 10.51
C ILE A 20 35.56 -16.82 11.85
N ASN A 21 35.15 -16.14 12.88
CA ASN A 21 34.80 -16.74 14.17
C ASN A 21 33.26 -16.80 14.38
N ASN A 22 32.63 -17.81 13.98
CA ASN A 22 31.24 -18.33 14.13
C ASN A 22 30.34 -17.78 15.28
N LYS A 23 30.63 -16.64 15.88
CA LYS A 23 29.85 -15.98 16.92
C LYS A 23 29.51 -14.56 16.44
N MET A 24 28.25 -14.36 15.99
CA MET A 24 27.81 -13.02 15.61
C MET A 24 28.01 -12.03 16.75
N ARG A 25 28.63 -10.89 16.47
CA ARG A 25 28.79 -9.79 17.42
C ARG A 25 27.41 -9.28 17.80
N LYS A 26 27.12 -9.14 19.08
CA LYS A 26 25.90 -8.52 19.55
C LYS A 26 25.94 -7.01 19.24
N LEU A 27 25.03 -6.53 18.37
CA LEU A 27 24.96 -5.15 17.93
C LEU A 27 23.86 -4.40 18.67
N LYS A 28 24.01 -3.08 18.79
CA LYS A 28 22.97 -2.17 19.28
C LYS A 28 22.27 -1.52 18.11
N PHE A 29 20.94 -1.46 18.14
CA PHE A 29 20.17 -0.81 17.09
C PHE A 29 19.18 0.22 17.63
N ILE A 30 18.79 1.14 16.76
CA ILE A 30 17.65 2.03 16.98
C ILE A 30 16.58 1.76 15.93
N ASP A 31 15.28 1.92 16.33
CA ASP A 31 14.11 1.67 15.48
C ASP A 31 13.25 2.94 15.40
N LEU A 32 13.32 3.65 14.28
CA LEU A 32 12.61 4.91 14.05
C LEU A 32 11.35 4.66 13.22
N PHE A 33 10.26 5.35 13.57
CA PHE A 33 8.93 5.12 12.99
C PHE A 33 8.51 3.65 13.18
N ALA A 34 8.73 3.16 14.39
CA ALA A 34 8.81 1.73 14.70
C ALA A 34 7.50 0.96 14.49
N GLY A 35 6.34 1.63 14.55
CA GLY A 35 5.04 0.97 14.47
C GLY A 35 4.92 -0.12 15.54
N LEU A 36 4.67 -1.35 15.13
CA LEU A 36 4.62 -2.53 16.00
C LEU A 36 6.01 -3.19 16.22
N GLY A 37 7.09 -2.61 15.71
CA GLY A 37 8.45 -3.11 15.93
C GLY A 37 8.89 -4.23 14.98
N GLY A 38 8.57 -4.14 13.69
CA GLY A 38 9.01 -5.15 12.73
C GLY A 38 10.53 -5.27 12.61
N PHE A 39 11.27 -4.16 12.61
CA PHE A 39 12.73 -4.19 12.67
C PHE A 39 13.24 -4.70 14.02
N HIS A 40 12.56 -4.28 15.12
CA HIS A 40 12.89 -4.75 16.46
C HIS A 40 12.84 -6.28 16.54
N LEU A 41 11.70 -6.88 16.17
CA LEU A 41 11.53 -8.33 16.19
C LEU A 41 12.63 -9.04 15.37
N ALA A 42 12.89 -8.56 14.17
CA ALA A 42 13.87 -9.16 13.28
C ALA A 42 15.29 -9.12 13.85
N LEU A 43 15.72 -7.99 14.41
CA LEU A 43 17.07 -7.85 14.96
C LEU A 43 17.20 -8.52 16.33
N GLN A 44 16.17 -8.48 17.16
CA GLN A 44 16.14 -9.17 18.45
C GLN A 44 16.24 -10.69 18.28
N SER A 45 15.58 -11.27 17.27
CA SER A 45 15.69 -12.71 16.98
C SER A 45 17.12 -13.15 16.62
N LEU A 46 17.96 -12.22 16.20
CA LEU A 46 19.39 -12.43 15.91
C LEU A 46 20.27 -12.13 17.12
N GLY A 47 19.68 -11.77 18.26
CA GLY A 47 20.40 -11.49 19.49
C GLY A 47 20.92 -10.06 19.63
N HIS A 48 20.46 -9.13 18.80
CA HIS A 48 20.82 -7.70 18.89
C HIS A 48 19.91 -6.95 19.87
N ASP A 49 20.39 -5.83 20.42
CA ASP A 49 19.68 -5.03 21.42
C ASP A 49 19.15 -3.73 20.85
N CYS A 50 17.85 -3.47 21.04
CA CYS A 50 17.26 -2.17 20.82
C CYS A 50 17.66 -1.21 21.97
N VAL A 51 18.29 -0.10 21.63
CA VAL A 51 18.72 0.91 22.62
C VAL A 51 17.91 2.20 22.54
N PHE A 52 17.13 2.38 21.49
CA PHE A 52 16.24 3.53 21.30
C PHE A 52 15.19 3.19 20.25
N ALA A 53 13.96 3.66 20.47
CA ALA A 53 12.89 3.57 19.49
C ALA A 53 12.04 4.85 19.50
N SER A 54 11.38 5.17 18.39
CA SER A 54 10.41 6.27 18.30
C SER A 54 9.22 5.94 17.40
N GLU A 55 8.01 6.34 17.84
CA GLU A 55 6.76 6.20 17.12
C GLU A 55 5.82 7.34 17.48
N LEU A 56 5.22 8.01 16.48
CA LEU A 56 4.35 9.16 16.71
C LEU A 56 3.01 8.77 17.34
N ASN A 57 2.43 7.64 16.90
CA ASN A 57 1.12 7.18 17.35
C ASN A 57 1.19 6.61 18.77
N SER A 58 0.41 7.16 19.71
CA SER A 58 0.42 6.75 21.12
C SER A 58 -0.05 5.30 21.33
N GLU A 59 -1.09 4.85 20.60
CA GLU A 59 -1.60 3.49 20.72
C GLU A 59 -0.57 2.45 20.26
N LEU A 60 0.17 2.77 19.19
CA LEU A 60 1.26 1.92 18.73
C LEU A 60 2.45 1.91 19.72
N ARG A 61 2.73 3.03 20.39
CA ARG A 61 3.75 3.06 21.45
C ARG A 61 3.40 2.15 22.60
N ASP A 62 2.16 2.21 23.08
CA ASP A 62 1.69 1.37 24.18
C ASP A 62 1.81 -0.12 23.84
N LEU A 63 1.43 -0.51 22.63
CA LEU A 63 1.61 -1.87 22.11
C LEU A 63 3.08 -2.25 21.96
N TYR A 64 3.91 -1.35 21.49
CA TYR A 64 5.35 -1.58 21.34
C TYR A 64 6.00 -1.84 22.71
N GLU A 65 5.76 -0.98 23.71
CA GLU A 65 6.32 -1.15 25.06
C GLU A 65 5.85 -2.47 25.70
N LYS A 66 4.57 -2.80 25.54
CA LYS A 66 3.97 -4.04 26.04
C LYS A 66 4.65 -5.29 25.45
N ASN A 67 5.02 -5.26 24.17
CA ASN A 67 5.55 -6.40 23.45
C ASN A 67 7.06 -6.54 23.52
N HIS A 68 7.79 -5.42 23.53
CA HIS A 68 9.25 -5.43 23.42
C HIS A 68 9.95 -5.11 24.75
N ASN A 69 9.21 -4.77 25.81
CA ASN A 69 9.77 -4.35 27.09
C ASN A 69 10.85 -3.26 26.92
N THR A 70 10.64 -2.39 25.95
CA THR A 70 11.56 -1.30 25.56
C THR A 70 10.78 0.01 25.55
N LYS A 71 11.26 0.99 26.29
CA LYS A 71 10.67 2.33 26.28
C LYS A 71 10.80 2.96 24.91
N ILE A 72 9.72 3.62 24.44
CA ILE A 72 9.65 4.23 23.13
C ILE A 72 9.34 5.72 23.21
N GLU A 73 10.08 6.53 22.49
CA GLU A 73 9.86 7.97 22.39
C GLU A 73 8.75 8.33 21.39
N GLY A 74 8.21 9.53 21.50
CA GLY A 74 7.16 10.05 20.62
C GLY A 74 7.69 10.57 19.28
N ASP A 75 7.40 11.85 18.97
CA ASP A 75 7.82 12.49 17.73
C ASP A 75 9.35 12.64 17.68
N ILE A 76 9.97 11.98 16.71
CA ILE A 76 11.43 12.01 16.51
C ILE A 76 11.95 13.44 16.24
N ASN A 77 11.13 14.34 15.70
CA ASN A 77 11.54 15.72 15.47
C ASN A 77 11.79 16.50 16.77
N LEU A 78 11.15 16.08 17.87
CA LEU A 78 11.32 16.69 19.19
C LEU A 78 12.50 16.09 19.97
N VAL A 79 13.10 15.01 19.47
CA VAL A 79 14.23 14.36 20.11
C VAL A 79 15.53 15.09 19.81
N ASP A 80 16.26 15.45 20.87
CA ASP A 80 17.63 15.93 20.75
C ASP A 80 18.54 14.78 20.28
N VAL A 81 19.11 14.89 19.09
CA VAL A 81 19.96 13.85 18.48
C VAL A 81 21.13 13.46 19.38
N ASN A 82 21.64 14.39 20.19
CA ASN A 82 22.76 14.11 21.12
C ASN A 82 22.36 13.20 22.28
N LYS A 83 21.06 13.05 22.57
CA LYS A 83 20.54 12.17 23.61
C LYS A 83 20.26 10.74 23.12
N ILE A 84 20.28 10.52 21.82
CA ILE A 84 20.15 9.17 21.25
C ILE A 84 21.39 8.34 21.63
N PRO A 85 21.24 7.15 22.21
CA PRO A 85 22.37 6.31 22.57
C PRO A 85 23.25 5.91 21.39
N SER A 86 24.53 5.64 21.65
CA SER A 86 25.41 5.05 20.63
C SER A 86 24.89 3.72 20.16
N HIS A 87 24.86 3.52 18.85
CA HIS A 87 24.28 2.36 18.20
C HIS A 87 25.10 1.97 16.95
N ASP A 88 25.01 0.71 16.57
CA ASP A 88 25.70 0.13 15.41
C ASP A 88 24.79 0.12 14.17
N ILE A 89 23.45 0.10 14.37
CA ILE A 89 22.45 -0.03 13.30
C ILE A 89 21.37 1.06 13.48
N LEU A 90 21.03 1.75 12.40
CA LEU A 90 19.82 2.59 12.34
C LEU A 90 18.79 1.93 11.43
N CYS A 91 17.60 1.68 11.97
CA CYS A 91 16.43 1.21 11.20
C CYS A 91 15.37 2.30 11.14
N ALA A 92 14.72 2.48 9.97
CA ALA A 92 13.62 3.42 9.83
C ALA A 92 12.64 3.05 8.71
N GLY A 93 11.37 2.87 9.07
CA GLY A 93 10.25 2.77 8.14
C GLY A 93 9.57 4.14 7.95
N PHE A 94 10.24 5.09 7.33
CA PHE A 94 9.78 6.48 7.28
C PHE A 94 8.65 6.70 6.27
N PRO A 95 7.68 7.62 6.55
CA PRO A 95 6.58 7.89 5.64
C PRO A 95 7.06 8.58 4.36
N CYS A 96 6.44 8.22 3.21
CA CYS A 96 6.69 8.86 1.93
C CYS A 96 6.02 10.24 1.91
N GLN A 97 6.78 11.27 2.22
CA GLN A 97 6.34 12.68 2.10
C GLN A 97 6.90 13.29 0.82
N PRO A 98 6.17 14.19 0.13
CA PRO A 98 6.67 14.83 -1.07
C PRO A 98 7.90 15.66 -0.77
N PHE A 99 8.99 15.34 -1.43
CA PHE A 99 10.19 16.16 -1.47
C PHE A 99 9.93 17.35 -2.40
N SER A 100 9.47 18.48 -1.90
CA SER A 100 9.36 19.67 -2.73
C SER A 100 10.75 20.23 -3.04
N LYS A 101 10.95 20.72 -4.28
CA LYS A 101 12.20 21.43 -4.66
C LYS A 101 12.51 22.64 -3.75
N ALA A 102 11.47 23.22 -3.13
CA ALA A 102 11.59 24.26 -2.12
C ALA A 102 12.07 23.69 -0.77
N GLY A 103 11.63 22.49 -0.38
CA GLY A 103 12.06 21.83 0.85
C GLY A 103 13.53 21.43 0.87
N ALA A 104 14.10 21.06 -0.28
CA ALA A 104 15.55 20.79 -0.39
C ALA A 104 16.44 22.03 -0.16
N ARG A 105 15.90 23.24 -0.31
CA ARG A 105 16.59 24.51 -0.02
C ARG A 105 16.25 25.11 1.35
N LEU A 106 15.10 24.75 1.93
CA LEU A 106 14.64 25.25 3.24
C LEU A 106 15.04 24.31 4.39
N GLY A 107 15.57 23.11 4.08
CA GLY A 107 16.21 22.18 5.02
C GLY A 107 15.42 21.99 6.32
N LEU A 108 15.88 22.59 7.38
CA LEU A 108 15.40 22.47 8.75
C LEU A 108 14.35 23.51 9.14
N GLU A 109 13.92 24.41 8.25
CA GLU A 109 13.13 25.60 8.60
C GLU A 109 11.64 25.56 8.19
N ASP A 110 11.12 24.41 7.66
CA ASP A 110 9.66 24.29 7.48
C ASP A 110 8.99 23.85 8.78
N PRO A 111 8.28 24.77 9.49
CA PRO A 111 7.71 24.48 10.81
C PRO A 111 6.52 23.49 10.76
N ARG A 112 6.07 23.05 9.58
CA ARG A 112 4.86 22.25 9.43
C ARG A 112 5.07 20.79 9.07
N ASN A 113 6.26 20.43 8.48
CA ASN A 113 6.61 19.04 8.15
C ASN A 113 8.11 18.97 7.86
N GLY A 114 8.97 19.20 8.87
CA GLY A 114 10.39 18.90 8.74
C GLY A 114 10.54 17.54 8.07
N ASN A 115 11.18 17.49 6.90
CA ASN A 115 11.25 16.26 6.13
C ASN A 115 11.90 15.18 6.98
N LEU A 116 11.13 14.19 7.41
CA LEU A 116 11.52 13.14 8.34
C LEU A 116 12.78 12.37 7.85
N PHE A 117 13.01 12.33 6.56
CA PHE A 117 14.25 11.79 6.00
C PHE A 117 15.48 12.62 6.41
N TYR A 118 15.40 13.95 6.44
CA TYR A 118 16.53 14.78 6.91
C TYR A 118 16.79 14.65 8.41
N LYS A 119 15.78 14.30 9.21
CA LYS A 119 16.00 13.90 10.61
C LYS A 119 16.82 12.60 10.71
N ILE A 120 16.56 11.65 9.84
CA ILE A 120 17.40 10.45 9.71
C ILE A 120 18.83 10.85 9.34
N VAL A 121 19.00 11.72 8.33
CA VAL A 121 20.33 12.19 7.89
C VAL A 121 21.08 12.91 9.03
N GLU A 122 20.38 13.71 9.85
CA GLU A 122 20.95 14.38 11.03
C GLU A 122 21.52 13.34 12.02
N ILE A 123 20.73 12.28 12.32
CA ILE A 123 21.16 11.19 13.21
C ILE A 123 22.36 10.43 12.62
N LEU A 124 22.32 10.11 11.32
CA LEU A 124 23.41 9.43 10.62
C LEU A 124 24.71 10.24 10.66
N ASN A 125 24.65 11.54 10.45
CA ASN A 125 25.82 12.44 10.52
C ASN A 125 26.40 12.50 11.92
N ARG A 126 25.54 12.50 12.95
CA ARG A 126 25.97 12.62 14.37
C ARG A 126 26.56 11.33 14.91
N HIS A 127 25.92 10.19 14.64
CA HIS A 127 26.25 8.91 15.27
C HIS A 127 27.09 7.98 14.39
N LYS A 128 26.99 8.12 13.07
CA LYS A 128 27.70 7.30 12.06
C LYS A 128 27.60 5.79 12.37
N PRO A 129 26.37 5.23 12.56
CA PRO A 129 26.22 3.80 12.77
C PRO A 129 26.85 3.01 11.63
N GLU A 130 27.36 1.81 11.90
CA GLU A 130 27.98 0.98 10.87
C GLU A 130 27.01 0.60 9.77
N PHE A 131 25.72 0.35 10.12
CA PHE A 131 24.68 -0.05 9.18
C PHE A 131 23.46 0.87 9.22
N VAL A 132 22.82 1.05 8.07
CA VAL A 132 21.53 1.73 7.93
C VAL A 132 20.59 0.87 7.13
N PHE A 133 19.33 0.73 7.63
CA PHE A 133 18.24 0.03 6.97
C PHE A 133 17.02 0.93 6.89
N LEU A 134 16.60 1.26 5.67
CA LEU A 134 15.42 2.06 5.47
C LEU A 134 14.37 1.28 4.68
N GLU A 135 13.10 1.49 5.01
CA GLU A 135 11.96 0.92 4.29
C GLU A 135 11.01 2.02 3.85
N ASN A 136 10.46 1.85 2.66
CA ASN A 136 9.42 2.72 2.15
C ASN A 136 8.50 1.97 1.16
N VAL A 137 7.43 2.65 0.70
CA VAL A 137 6.58 2.11 -0.36
C VAL A 137 7.36 1.97 -1.67
N ALA A 138 7.06 0.93 -2.47
CA ALA A 138 7.77 0.67 -3.73
C ALA A 138 7.73 1.85 -4.72
N ASN A 139 6.66 2.67 -4.66
CA ASN A 139 6.52 3.85 -5.52
C ASN A 139 7.55 4.95 -5.25
N LEU A 140 8.28 4.92 -4.12
CA LEU A 140 9.33 5.89 -3.80
C LEU A 140 10.39 5.95 -4.89
N LYS A 141 10.75 4.80 -5.47
CA LYS A 141 11.77 4.69 -6.53
C LYS A 141 11.41 5.49 -7.79
N GLY A 142 10.12 5.49 -8.17
CA GLY A 142 9.62 6.23 -9.34
C GLY A 142 8.99 7.59 -9.03
N HIS A 143 8.89 7.96 -7.75
CA HIS A 143 8.24 9.20 -7.33
C HIS A 143 8.98 10.43 -7.89
N ASP A 144 8.20 11.41 -8.41
CA ASP A 144 8.74 12.64 -9.04
C ASP A 144 9.79 12.32 -10.12
N GLU A 145 9.44 11.37 -11.03
CA GLU A 145 10.31 10.92 -12.13
C GLU A 145 11.68 10.36 -11.64
N GLY A 146 11.71 9.81 -10.41
CA GLY A 146 12.92 9.29 -9.77
C GLY A 146 13.73 10.33 -8.99
N ASN A 147 13.35 11.61 -9.02
CA ASN A 147 14.08 12.67 -8.31
C ASN A 147 14.12 12.44 -6.80
N THR A 148 13.02 11.96 -6.22
CA THR A 148 12.96 11.64 -4.79
C THR A 148 14.01 10.63 -4.37
N TRP A 149 14.11 9.52 -5.10
CA TRP A 149 15.14 8.50 -4.84
C TRP A 149 16.54 9.05 -5.03
N LYS A 150 16.77 9.81 -6.08
CA LYS A 150 18.06 10.44 -6.33
C LYS A 150 18.54 11.29 -5.15
N VAL A 151 17.67 12.13 -4.59
CA VAL A 151 17.99 12.97 -3.41
C VAL A 151 18.36 12.09 -2.21
N ILE A 152 17.56 11.06 -1.92
CA ILE A 152 17.82 10.12 -0.81
C ILE A 152 19.16 9.41 -1.00
N HIS A 153 19.39 8.87 -2.20
CA HIS A 153 20.62 8.16 -2.53
C HIS A 153 21.86 9.07 -2.40
N ASP A 154 21.78 10.29 -2.94
CA ASP A 154 22.89 11.24 -2.90
C ASP A 154 23.25 11.65 -1.47
N GLU A 155 22.24 11.86 -0.59
CA GLU A 155 22.48 12.18 0.81
C GLU A 155 23.11 11.00 1.57
N LEU A 156 22.57 9.80 1.43
CA LEU A 156 23.12 8.61 2.08
C LEU A 156 24.53 8.29 1.57
N SER A 157 24.76 8.44 0.28
CA SER A 157 26.04 8.13 -0.37
C SER A 157 27.18 9.04 0.05
N LYS A 158 26.93 10.11 0.79
CA LYS A 158 28.02 10.92 1.40
C LYS A 158 28.83 10.10 2.42
N LEU A 159 28.17 9.24 3.19
CA LEU A 159 28.78 8.46 4.27
C LEU A 159 28.79 6.95 3.99
N TYR A 160 27.76 6.44 3.31
CA TYR A 160 27.49 5.00 3.17
C TYR A 160 27.70 4.53 1.73
N ASP A 161 28.13 3.27 1.59
CA ASP A 161 27.92 2.50 0.38
C ASP A 161 26.49 1.94 0.45
N VAL A 162 25.67 2.20 -0.59
CA VAL A 162 24.22 2.01 -0.55
C VAL A 162 23.76 1.07 -1.66
N LYS A 163 22.89 0.13 -1.33
CA LYS A 163 22.17 -0.72 -2.29
C LYS A 163 20.67 -0.71 -1.97
N GLU A 164 19.86 -0.91 -3.00
CA GLU A 164 18.42 -0.93 -2.85
C GLU A 164 17.78 -2.07 -3.64
N GLU A 165 16.61 -2.53 -3.15
CA GLU A 165 15.82 -3.55 -3.82
C GLU A 165 14.32 -3.39 -3.47
N ILE A 166 13.44 -3.78 -4.41
CA ILE A 166 12.01 -3.90 -4.13
C ILE A 166 11.72 -5.37 -3.81
N LEU A 167 11.31 -5.63 -2.58
CA LEU A 167 10.97 -6.96 -2.10
C LEU A 167 9.50 -7.03 -1.70
N SER A 168 8.93 -8.23 -1.75
CA SER A 168 7.56 -8.49 -1.30
C SER A 168 7.50 -9.88 -0.66
N PRO A 169 6.68 -10.09 0.40
CA PRO A 169 6.63 -11.33 1.17
C PRO A 169 6.36 -12.59 0.36
N HIS A 170 5.55 -12.46 -0.71
CA HIS A 170 5.24 -13.62 -1.53
C HIS A 170 6.47 -14.21 -2.23
N HIS A 171 7.54 -13.42 -2.46
CA HIS A 171 8.81 -13.95 -2.94
C HIS A 171 9.50 -14.88 -1.94
N PHE A 172 9.02 -14.92 -0.70
CA PHE A 172 9.62 -15.68 0.41
C PHE A 172 8.63 -16.66 1.05
N GLY A 173 7.51 -16.95 0.37
CA GLY A 173 6.56 -17.95 0.83
C GLY A 173 5.46 -17.45 1.78
N ILE A 174 5.35 -16.14 1.99
CA ILE A 174 4.30 -15.56 2.83
C ILE A 174 3.12 -15.15 1.96
N ALA A 175 1.89 -15.50 2.36
CA ALA A 175 0.69 -15.27 1.56
C ALA A 175 0.26 -13.79 1.50
N GLN A 176 1.21 -12.86 1.27
CA GLN A 176 0.92 -11.43 1.16
C GLN A 176 1.67 -10.76 0.00
N HIS A 177 0.95 -10.02 -0.83
CA HIS A 177 1.56 -9.12 -1.82
C HIS A 177 1.67 -7.71 -1.22
N ARG A 178 2.91 -7.36 -0.79
CA ARG A 178 3.23 -6.08 -0.14
C ARG A 178 4.61 -5.59 -0.59
N SER A 179 4.72 -5.11 -1.82
CA SER A 179 5.99 -4.59 -2.34
C SER A 179 6.48 -3.39 -1.56
N ARG A 180 7.73 -3.44 -1.11
CA ARG A 180 8.42 -2.38 -0.37
C ARG A 180 9.79 -2.13 -0.94
N PHE A 181 10.19 -0.87 -0.90
CA PHE A 181 11.51 -0.42 -1.31
C PHE A 181 12.44 -0.41 -0.10
N TYR A 182 13.41 -1.29 -0.12
CA TYR A 182 14.41 -1.45 0.93
C TYR A 182 15.72 -0.82 0.51
N ILE A 183 16.31 -0.07 1.42
CA ILE A 183 17.59 0.60 1.24
C ILE A 183 18.52 0.10 2.36
N VAL A 184 19.68 -0.40 1.96
CA VAL A 184 20.72 -0.89 2.87
C VAL A 184 21.98 -0.09 2.64
N GLY A 185 22.60 0.39 3.71
CA GLY A 185 23.88 1.06 3.65
C GLY A 185 24.85 0.52 4.69
N ARG A 186 26.12 0.48 4.32
CA ARG A 186 27.23 0.28 5.27
C ARG A 186 28.21 1.43 5.17
N LEU A 187 28.68 1.91 6.32
CA LEU A 187 29.60 3.04 6.42
C LEU A 187 30.85 2.79 5.59
N LYS A 188 31.21 3.71 4.69
CA LYS A 188 32.37 3.58 3.81
C LYS A 188 33.67 3.42 4.57
N GLU A 189 33.81 4.13 5.71
CA GLU A 189 34.96 4.01 6.62
C GLU A 189 35.12 2.61 7.22
N LYS A 190 34.04 1.78 7.19
CA LYS A 190 34.02 0.38 7.60
C LYS A 190 34.13 -0.61 6.43
N GLY A 191 34.48 -0.14 5.24
CA GLY A 191 34.71 -0.95 4.05
C GLY A 191 33.49 -1.09 3.11
N GLY A 192 32.37 -0.41 3.39
CA GLY A 192 31.17 -0.45 2.53
C GLY A 192 30.51 -1.82 2.45
N LEU A 193 29.58 -1.98 1.50
CA LEU A 193 28.78 -3.21 1.33
C LEU A 193 29.48 -4.31 0.52
N CYS A 194 30.64 -4.00 -0.11
CA CYS A 194 31.40 -4.96 -0.93
C CYS A 194 30.48 -5.74 -1.90
N ASP A 195 30.54 -7.08 -1.83
CA ASP A 195 29.75 -8.01 -2.64
C ASP A 195 28.41 -8.42 -1.98
N PHE A 196 27.87 -7.60 -1.07
CA PHE A 196 26.51 -7.82 -0.52
C PHE A 196 25.49 -7.92 -1.64
N LYS A 197 24.61 -8.90 -1.54
CA LYS A 197 23.44 -9.10 -2.43
C LYS A 197 22.17 -9.23 -1.58
N PHE A 198 21.09 -8.65 -2.06
CA PHE A 198 19.78 -8.96 -1.51
C PHE A 198 19.44 -10.45 -1.72
N PRO A 199 18.58 -11.05 -0.88
CA PRO A 199 18.13 -12.41 -1.10
C PRO A 199 17.45 -12.56 -2.46
N GLU A 200 17.66 -13.71 -3.08
CA GLU A 200 17.01 -14.03 -4.34
C GLU A 200 15.50 -14.13 -4.16
N LYS A 201 14.77 -13.62 -5.14
CA LYS A 201 13.31 -13.70 -5.17
C LYS A 201 12.92 -15.05 -5.74
N GLU A 202 12.23 -15.85 -4.96
CA GLU A 202 11.69 -17.13 -5.43
C GLU A 202 10.19 -16.95 -5.73
N GLU A 203 9.76 -17.33 -6.91
CA GLU A 203 8.33 -17.49 -7.19
C GLU A 203 7.90 -18.86 -6.69
N LYS A 204 7.33 -18.92 -5.49
CA LYS A 204 6.76 -20.14 -4.93
C LYS A 204 5.36 -20.36 -5.49
N GLU A 205 5.15 -21.43 -6.22
CA GLU A 205 3.86 -21.77 -6.85
C GLU A 205 2.78 -22.14 -5.83
N ASP A 206 3.15 -22.62 -4.65
CA ASP A 206 2.25 -23.20 -3.65
C ASP A 206 1.82 -22.22 -2.53
N ILE A 207 1.94 -20.91 -2.73
CA ILE A 207 1.49 -19.94 -1.73
C ILE A 207 -0.03 -19.86 -1.72
N SER A 208 -0.63 -20.11 -0.57
CA SER A 208 -2.07 -20.05 -0.34
C SER A 208 -2.44 -19.19 0.85
N ILE A 209 -3.50 -18.37 0.69
CA ILE A 209 -4.08 -17.65 1.82
C ILE A 209 -4.67 -18.61 2.85
N HIS A 210 -5.01 -19.84 2.45
CA HIS A 210 -5.52 -20.86 3.38
C HIS A 210 -4.50 -21.24 4.46
N ASP A 211 -3.20 -21.05 4.22
CA ASP A 211 -2.14 -21.36 5.19
C ASP A 211 -2.17 -20.45 6.41
N ILE A 212 -2.78 -19.26 6.30
CA ILE A 212 -2.90 -18.33 7.43
C ILE A 212 -4.24 -18.42 8.14
N ILE A 213 -5.24 -19.10 7.56
CA ILE A 213 -6.58 -19.18 8.13
C ILE A 213 -6.54 -19.97 9.44
N ILE A 214 -7.25 -19.44 10.44
CA ILE A 214 -7.47 -20.05 11.75
C ILE A 214 -8.96 -20.38 11.85
N PRO A 215 -9.36 -21.65 11.61
CA PRO A 215 -10.77 -22.02 11.48
C PRO A 215 -11.60 -21.73 12.74
N ASP A 216 -11.02 -21.97 13.92
CA ASP A 216 -11.68 -21.86 15.22
C ASP A 216 -11.32 -20.55 15.95
N ASP A 217 -10.92 -19.52 15.22
CA ASP A 217 -10.68 -18.21 15.82
C ASP A 217 -12.02 -17.58 16.20
N ASP A 218 -12.19 -17.30 17.49
CA ASP A 218 -13.38 -16.68 18.07
C ASP A 218 -13.43 -15.14 17.89
N ASP A 219 -12.30 -14.53 17.52
CA ASP A 219 -12.17 -13.09 17.27
C ASP A 219 -12.48 -12.72 15.81
N PHE A 220 -13.63 -13.12 15.30
CA PHE A 220 -14.01 -12.79 13.93
C PHE A 220 -15.21 -11.85 13.86
N MET A 221 -15.22 -11.02 12.82
CA MET A 221 -16.36 -10.18 12.44
C MET A 221 -17.05 -10.76 11.19
N THR A 222 -18.34 -11.07 11.31
CA THR A 222 -19.17 -11.33 10.12
C THR A 222 -19.42 -10.05 9.35
N PHE A 223 -19.55 -10.14 8.05
CA PHE A 223 -19.89 -8.95 7.26
C PHE A 223 -21.38 -8.62 7.34
N LYS A 224 -21.68 -7.32 7.25
CA LYS A 224 -23.04 -6.77 7.34
C LYS A 224 -23.88 -7.22 6.14
N GLU A 225 -25.21 -7.17 6.29
CA GLU A 225 -26.14 -7.46 5.19
C GLU A 225 -25.90 -6.57 3.96
N THR A 226 -25.52 -5.30 4.15
CA THR A 226 -25.12 -4.42 3.04
C THR A 226 -23.94 -4.97 2.26
N THR A 227 -22.93 -5.53 2.94
CA THR A 227 -21.77 -6.16 2.28
C THR A 227 -22.19 -7.41 1.51
N LYS A 228 -23.06 -8.24 2.10
CA LYS A 228 -23.62 -9.42 1.40
C LYS A 228 -24.37 -9.03 0.14
N ASN A 229 -25.20 -8.00 0.22
CA ASN A 229 -25.92 -7.48 -0.92
C ASN A 229 -24.97 -6.97 -2.03
N HIS A 230 -23.88 -6.27 -1.66
CA HIS A 230 -22.88 -5.84 -2.63
C HIS A 230 -22.23 -7.04 -3.34
N LEU A 231 -21.86 -8.09 -2.59
CA LEU A 231 -21.26 -9.29 -3.16
C LEU A 231 -22.24 -10.03 -4.08
N MET A 232 -23.53 -10.14 -3.71
CA MET A 232 -24.57 -10.76 -4.52
C MET A 232 -24.76 -10.03 -5.85
N ILE A 233 -24.88 -8.70 -5.84
CA ILE A 233 -25.11 -7.92 -7.05
C ILE A 233 -23.89 -7.97 -7.98
N TRP A 234 -22.67 -7.95 -7.44
CA TRP A 234 -21.46 -8.15 -8.26
C TRP A 234 -21.29 -9.61 -8.72
N GLN A 235 -21.78 -10.61 -7.97
CA GLN A 235 -21.82 -11.99 -8.46
C GLN A 235 -22.81 -12.10 -9.65
N GLU A 236 -24.00 -11.49 -9.55
CA GLU A 236 -24.95 -11.45 -10.66
C GLU A 236 -24.35 -10.80 -11.93
N PHE A 237 -23.50 -9.77 -11.76
CA PHE A 237 -22.75 -9.21 -12.89
C PHE A 237 -21.82 -10.25 -13.54
N LEU A 238 -21.10 -11.03 -12.74
CA LEU A 238 -20.21 -12.07 -13.22
C LEU A 238 -20.96 -13.25 -13.86
N ASP A 239 -22.13 -13.61 -13.33
CA ASP A 239 -22.97 -14.72 -13.83
C ASP A 239 -23.50 -14.46 -15.25
N ASN A 240 -23.54 -13.20 -15.70
CA ASN A 240 -23.90 -12.82 -17.06
C ASN A 240 -22.74 -12.82 -18.05
N LEU A 241 -21.53 -13.19 -17.61
CA LEU A 241 -20.32 -13.18 -18.43
C LEU A 241 -19.74 -14.58 -18.59
N LYS A 242 -19.09 -14.79 -19.72
CA LYS A 242 -18.16 -15.90 -19.89
C LYS A 242 -16.77 -15.50 -19.40
N PRO A 243 -15.90 -16.44 -18.99
CA PRO A 243 -14.55 -16.14 -18.51
C PRO A 243 -13.74 -15.21 -19.42
N GLU A 244 -13.82 -15.44 -20.74
CA GLU A 244 -13.13 -14.64 -21.76
C GLU A 244 -13.70 -13.23 -21.95
N GLU A 245 -14.91 -12.95 -21.44
CA GLU A 245 -15.58 -11.66 -21.54
C GLU A 245 -15.31 -10.76 -20.33
N VAL A 246 -14.71 -11.30 -19.25
CA VAL A 246 -14.43 -10.54 -18.04
C VAL A 246 -13.42 -9.44 -18.35
N PRO A 247 -13.76 -8.17 -18.07
CA PRO A 247 -12.86 -7.06 -18.35
C PRO A 247 -11.55 -7.14 -17.59
N ARG A 248 -10.44 -6.91 -18.29
CA ARG A 248 -9.08 -6.78 -17.71
C ARG A 248 -8.78 -5.37 -17.22
N PHE A 249 -9.77 -4.52 -17.21
CA PHE A 249 -9.73 -3.14 -16.69
C PHE A 249 -10.75 -2.99 -15.57
N PRO A 250 -10.59 -2.01 -14.67
CA PRO A 250 -11.58 -1.75 -13.63
C PRO A 250 -12.95 -1.38 -14.21
N ILE A 251 -13.98 -2.08 -13.80
CA ILE A 251 -15.36 -1.73 -14.12
C ILE A 251 -15.74 -0.47 -13.35
N TRP A 252 -16.23 0.51 -14.07
CA TRP A 252 -16.81 1.74 -13.56
C TRP A 252 -18.27 1.82 -14.00
N ALA A 253 -19.16 1.21 -13.22
CA ALA A 253 -20.56 1.06 -13.59
C ALA A 253 -21.26 2.41 -13.88
N MET A 254 -20.78 3.50 -13.25
CA MET A 254 -21.29 4.84 -13.51
C MET A 254 -21.04 5.34 -14.95
N GLU A 255 -20.16 4.70 -15.73
CA GLU A 255 -19.95 5.02 -17.15
C GLU A 255 -20.92 4.28 -18.09
N PHE A 256 -21.66 3.32 -17.59
CA PHE A 256 -22.62 2.57 -18.41
C PHE A 256 -23.72 3.49 -18.92
N GLY A 257 -23.84 3.59 -20.23
CA GLY A 257 -24.80 4.46 -20.93
C GLY A 257 -24.44 5.94 -20.98
N ALA A 258 -23.33 6.37 -20.40
CA ALA A 258 -22.86 7.75 -20.46
C ALA A 258 -22.31 8.11 -21.84
N ASP A 259 -22.49 9.37 -22.26
CA ASP A 259 -22.01 9.90 -23.54
C ASP A 259 -21.44 11.34 -23.45
N TYR A 260 -21.28 11.86 -22.22
CA TYR A 260 -20.66 13.17 -22.01
C TYR A 260 -19.23 13.19 -22.58
N PRO A 261 -18.75 14.36 -23.13
CA PRO A 261 -17.42 14.48 -23.72
C PRO A 261 -16.32 14.50 -22.62
N PHE A 262 -15.17 13.87 -22.91
CA PHE A 262 -14.04 13.76 -21.97
C PHE A 262 -12.67 13.70 -22.62
N GLU A 263 -12.58 13.60 -23.95
CA GLU A 263 -11.32 13.32 -24.66
C GLU A 263 -10.35 14.51 -24.70
N GLY A 264 -10.75 15.63 -25.22
CA GLY A 264 -9.89 16.82 -25.41
C GLY A 264 -9.86 17.75 -24.21
N LYS A 265 -10.92 17.70 -23.37
CA LYS A 265 -11.03 18.46 -22.13
C LYS A 265 -11.75 17.62 -21.07
N ALA A 266 -11.31 17.74 -19.85
CA ALA A 266 -12.07 17.14 -18.75
C ALA A 266 -13.41 17.85 -18.55
N PRO A 267 -14.47 17.15 -18.13
CA PRO A 267 -15.83 17.72 -18.04
C PRO A 267 -15.90 19.03 -17.24
N ILE A 268 -15.17 19.16 -16.16
CA ILE A 268 -15.09 20.39 -15.35
C ILE A 268 -14.51 21.60 -16.12
N LYS A 269 -13.85 21.39 -17.25
CA LYS A 269 -13.29 22.45 -18.14
C LYS A 269 -14.14 22.71 -19.37
N LEU A 270 -15.31 22.09 -19.47
CA LEU A 270 -16.31 22.29 -20.50
C LEU A 270 -17.23 23.46 -20.12
N ASN A 271 -18.26 23.67 -20.92
CA ASN A 271 -19.34 24.62 -20.63
C ASN A 271 -20.73 23.93 -20.72
N SER A 272 -21.76 24.62 -20.29
CA SER A 272 -23.13 24.06 -20.26
C SER A 272 -23.63 23.59 -21.65
N ARG A 273 -23.17 24.20 -22.76
CA ARG A 273 -23.57 23.77 -24.11
C ARG A 273 -22.98 22.42 -24.48
N ASP A 274 -21.74 22.12 -24.02
CA ASP A 274 -21.06 20.86 -24.29
C ASP A 274 -21.75 19.68 -23.57
N LEU A 275 -22.37 19.92 -22.40
CA LEU A 275 -23.06 18.92 -21.59
C LEU A 275 -24.58 18.82 -21.90
N LYS A 276 -25.15 19.82 -22.56
CA LYS A 276 -26.60 19.85 -22.88
C LYS A 276 -26.97 18.66 -23.76
N ASN A 277 -28.07 17.99 -23.42
CA ASN A 277 -28.61 16.82 -24.11
C ASN A 277 -27.66 15.59 -24.12
N LYS A 278 -26.63 15.60 -23.25
CA LYS A 278 -25.75 14.45 -23.01
C LYS A 278 -26.24 13.60 -21.85
N LYS A 279 -25.70 12.39 -21.75
CA LYS A 279 -25.99 11.46 -20.67
C LYS A 279 -24.78 11.40 -19.74
N GLY A 280 -25.03 11.56 -18.44
CA GLY A 280 -24.08 11.46 -17.36
C GLY A 280 -24.01 10.05 -16.75
N ALA A 281 -23.84 9.98 -15.44
CA ALA A 281 -23.72 8.72 -14.74
C ALA A 281 -24.93 7.80 -15.00
N PHE A 282 -24.64 6.53 -15.28
CA PHE A 282 -25.62 5.48 -15.57
C PHE A 282 -26.58 5.82 -16.74
N GLY A 283 -26.09 6.58 -17.71
CA GLY A 283 -26.91 6.98 -18.86
C GLY A 283 -28.03 7.96 -18.54
N THR A 284 -28.06 8.57 -17.36
CA THR A 284 -29.06 9.56 -16.97
C THR A 284 -28.85 10.86 -17.73
N LEU A 285 -29.95 11.44 -18.27
CA LEU A 285 -29.90 12.71 -18.99
C LEU A 285 -29.35 13.81 -18.09
N ILE A 286 -28.35 14.55 -18.57
CA ILE A 286 -27.77 15.69 -17.84
C ILE A 286 -28.79 16.85 -17.87
N GLN A 287 -29.18 17.27 -16.68
CA GLN A 287 -30.14 18.35 -16.47
C GLN A 287 -29.61 19.31 -15.39
N GLY A 288 -30.02 20.57 -15.45
CA GLY A 288 -29.66 21.57 -14.45
C GLY A 288 -29.84 22.98 -14.99
N ASN A 289 -30.03 23.94 -14.07
CA ASN A 289 -30.16 25.35 -14.39
C ASN A 289 -28.80 26.06 -14.47
N SER A 290 -27.79 25.46 -13.87
CA SER A 290 -26.42 25.95 -13.86
C SER A 290 -25.43 24.88 -14.39
N PHE A 291 -24.23 25.29 -14.71
CA PHE A 291 -23.17 24.34 -15.08
C PHE A 291 -22.83 23.38 -13.93
N ASP A 292 -22.82 23.89 -12.70
CA ASP A 292 -22.58 23.07 -11.51
C ASP A 292 -23.65 22.00 -11.29
N ASP A 293 -24.93 22.31 -11.60
CA ASP A 293 -26.00 21.30 -11.53
C ASP A 293 -25.79 20.21 -12.58
N MET A 294 -25.36 20.60 -13.78
CA MET A 294 -25.03 19.64 -14.85
C MET A 294 -23.85 18.75 -14.48
N LEU A 295 -22.81 19.31 -13.83
CA LEU A 295 -21.69 18.52 -13.36
C LEU A 295 -22.09 17.46 -12.33
N LYS A 296 -23.04 17.74 -11.44
CA LYS A 296 -23.55 16.75 -10.46
C LYS A 296 -24.21 15.52 -11.10
N CYS A 297 -24.62 15.61 -12.36
CA CYS A 297 -25.14 14.47 -13.11
C CYS A 297 -24.03 13.52 -13.62
N LEU A 298 -22.78 13.92 -13.55
CA LEU A 298 -21.62 13.12 -14.00
C LEU A 298 -21.13 12.18 -12.87
N PRO A 299 -20.33 11.16 -13.21
CA PRO A 299 -19.59 10.40 -12.21
C PRO A 299 -18.75 11.33 -11.32
N THR A 300 -18.69 11.07 -10.00
CA THR A 300 -18.02 11.95 -9.02
C THR A 300 -16.59 12.34 -9.41
N TYR A 301 -15.80 11.41 -9.93
CA TYR A 301 -14.43 11.70 -10.40
C TYR A 301 -14.36 12.62 -11.64
N ALA A 302 -15.49 12.89 -12.30
CA ALA A 302 -15.60 13.80 -13.43
C ALA A 302 -16.09 15.20 -13.03
N GLN A 303 -16.63 15.33 -11.81
CA GLN A 303 -17.13 16.59 -11.26
C GLN A 303 -15.99 17.46 -10.71
N ASP A 304 -14.92 16.84 -10.21
CA ASP A 304 -13.77 17.48 -9.59
C ASP A 304 -12.47 16.72 -9.90
N GLY A 305 -11.39 17.01 -9.19
CA GLY A 305 -10.20 16.15 -9.15
C GLY A 305 -9.14 16.42 -10.21
N LEU A 306 -9.18 17.58 -10.91
CA LEU A 306 -8.04 18.07 -11.69
C LEU A 306 -7.20 19.04 -10.87
N LYS A 307 -5.87 18.88 -10.91
CA LYS A 307 -4.96 19.92 -10.45
C LYS A 307 -5.21 21.19 -11.28
N SER A 308 -5.04 22.36 -10.69
CA SER A 308 -5.30 23.65 -11.35
C SER A 308 -4.61 23.82 -12.71
N SER A 309 -3.44 23.18 -12.90
CA SER A 309 -2.66 23.18 -14.13
C SER A 309 -3.12 22.18 -15.20
N GLN A 310 -4.03 21.25 -14.88
CA GLN A 310 -4.49 20.22 -15.80
C GLN A 310 -5.78 20.64 -16.50
N THR A 311 -5.85 20.39 -17.81
CA THR A 311 -7.05 20.63 -18.63
C THR A 311 -7.74 19.35 -19.07
N GLU A 312 -7.01 18.23 -19.05
CA GLU A 312 -7.44 16.92 -19.54
C GLU A 312 -7.31 15.84 -18.49
N PHE A 313 -8.06 14.77 -18.66
CA PHE A 313 -7.84 13.55 -17.90
C PHE A 313 -6.55 12.84 -18.32
N PRO A 314 -5.85 12.18 -17.38
CA PRO A 314 -4.72 11.31 -17.72
C PRO A 314 -5.12 10.23 -18.73
N VAL A 315 -4.16 9.77 -19.52
CA VAL A 315 -4.37 8.76 -20.58
C VAL A 315 -5.07 7.50 -20.05
N TRP A 316 -4.62 6.98 -18.90
CA TRP A 316 -5.20 5.79 -18.29
C TRP A 316 -6.68 5.98 -17.92
N LYS A 317 -7.08 7.18 -17.44
CA LYS A 317 -8.47 7.48 -17.08
C LYS A 317 -9.35 7.54 -18.34
N LYS A 318 -8.89 8.21 -19.40
CA LYS A 318 -9.58 8.24 -20.71
C LYS A 318 -9.78 6.83 -21.27
N TYR A 319 -8.75 5.97 -21.15
CA TYR A 319 -8.86 4.57 -21.55
C TYR A 319 -9.96 3.84 -20.76
N TYR A 320 -10.01 3.96 -19.42
CA TYR A 320 -11.03 3.28 -18.61
C TYR A 320 -12.45 3.77 -18.94
N ILE A 321 -12.65 5.08 -19.13
CA ILE A 321 -13.96 5.62 -19.51
C ILE A 321 -14.42 4.99 -20.83
N ARG A 322 -13.57 5.01 -21.86
CA ARG A 322 -13.88 4.44 -23.17
C ARG A 322 -14.19 2.95 -23.08
N ALA A 323 -13.33 2.18 -22.45
CA ALA A 323 -13.47 0.74 -22.32
C ALA A 323 -14.77 0.34 -21.59
N ASN A 324 -15.16 1.07 -20.54
CA ASN A 324 -16.44 0.82 -19.84
C ASN A 324 -17.67 1.15 -20.69
N ARG A 325 -17.62 2.22 -21.49
CA ARG A 325 -18.72 2.56 -22.42
C ARG A 325 -18.85 1.54 -23.56
N GLU A 326 -17.73 1.08 -24.11
CA GLU A 326 -17.69 0.01 -25.11
C GLU A 326 -18.21 -1.32 -24.55
N PHE A 327 -17.82 -1.67 -23.32
CA PHE A 327 -18.33 -2.84 -22.63
C PHE A 327 -19.85 -2.76 -22.44
N TYR A 328 -20.35 -1.61 -21.98
CA TYR A 328 -21.80 -1.41 -21.87
C TYR A 328 -22.51 -1.55 -23.21
N ALA A 329 -21.98 -0.98 -24.28
CA ALA A 329 -22.61 -1.07 -25.61
C ALA A 329 -22.73 -2.53 -26.10
N LYS A 330 -21.72 -3.36 -25.79
CA LYS A 330 -21.72 -4.80 -26.13
C LYS A 330 -22.73 -5.60 -25.31
N HIS A 331 -22.95 -5.24 -24.04
CA HIS A 331 -23.71 -6.01 -23.06
C HIS A 331 -24.98 -5.29 -22.59
N LYS A 332 -25.47 -4.34 -23.38
CA LYS A 332 -26.54 -3.41 -23.01
C LYS A 332 -27.82 -4.10 -22.50
N GLU A 333 -28.22 -5.20 -23.13
CA GLU A 333 -29.51 -5.86 -22.86
C GLU A 333 -29.66 -6.25 -21.38
N TRP A 334 -28.66 -6.93 -20.83
CA TRP A 334 -28.72 -7.36 -19.43
C TRP A 334 -28.22 -6.27 -18.47
N LEU A 335 -27.29 -5.39 -18.91
CA LEU A 335 -26.81 -4.28 -18.09
C LEU A 335 -27.90 -3.28 -17.77
N ASP A 336 -28.84 -2.99 -18.68
CA ASP A 336 -29.99 -2.11 -18.43
C ASP A 336 -30.87 -2.64 -17.29
N ILE A 337 -30.96 -3.97 -17.12
CA ILE A 337 -31.69 -4.62 -16.02
C ILE A 337 -30.88 -4.59 -14.71
N TRP A 338 -29.57 -4.69 -14.79
CA TRP A 338 -28.65 -4.75 -13.64
C TRP A 338 -28.34 -3.36 -13.06
N ILE A 339 -28.20 -2.32 -13.89
CA ILE A 339 -27.84 -0.95 -13.48
C ILE A 339 -28.72 -0.40 -12.33
N PRO A 340 -30.04 -0.57 -12.28
CA PRO A 340 -30.84 -0.08 -11.15
C PRO A 340 -30.37 -0.60 -9.80
N LYS A 341 -29.84 -1.82 -9.72
CA LYS A 341 -29.37 -2.43 -8.48
C LYS A 341 -28.03 -1.83 -8.00
N ILE A 342 -27.09 -1.59 -8.92
CA ILE A 342 -25.76 -1.05 -8.59
C ILE A 342 -25.81 0.46 -8.33
N LYS A 343 -26.77 1.16 -8.89
CA LYS A 343 -26.93 2.61 -8.73
C LYS A 343 -27.17 3.02 -7.27
N GLU A 344 -27.76 2.15 -6.47
CA GLU A 344 -28.02 2.38 -5.05
C GLU A 344 -26.78 2.27 -4.15
N PHE A 345 -25.65 1.80 -4.71
CA PHE A 345 -24.42 1.65 -3.94
C PHE A 345 -23.66 2.97 -3.77
N GLU A 346 -22.84 3.04 -2.73
CA GLU A 346 -21.87 4.12 -2.60
C GLU A 346 -20.91 4.14 -3.80
N ASN A 347 -20.45 5.33 -4.19
CA ASN A 347 -19.61 5.53 -5.38
C ASN A 347 -18.38 4.60 -5.47
N SER A 348 -17.74 4.30 -4.35
CA SER A 348 -16.61 3.37 -4.31
C SER A 348 -17.03 1.95 -4.66
N HIS A 349 -18.25 1.54 -4.23
CA HIS A 349 -18.76 0.19 -4.42
C HIS A 349 -19.43 -0.02 -5.78
N GLN A 350 -19.61 1.05 -6.56
CA GLN A 350 -20.01 1.01 -7.97
C GLN A 350 -18.83 0.70 -8.92
N LYS A 351 -17.64 0.45 -8.36
CA LYS A 351 -16.43 0.10 -9.09
C LYS A 351 -15.95 -1.30 -8.68
N PHE A 352 -15.49 -2.06 -9.65
CA PHE A 352 -15.12 -3.45 -9.45
C PHE A 352 -13.87 -3.83 -10.23
N GLU A 353 -12.96 -4.57 -9.60
CA GLU A 353 -11.76 -5.11 -10.23
C GLU A 353 -11.72 -6.63 -10.05
N TRP A 354 -11.80 -7.37 -11.15
CA TRP A 354 -11.57 -8.81 -11.18
C TRP A 354 -10.11 -9.11 -11.46
N ASN A 355 -9.36 -9.44 -10.43
CA ASN A 355 -7.93 -9.77 -10.53
C ASN A 355 -7.68 -11.28 -10.35
N CYS A 356 -8.57 -12.10 -10.91
CA CYS A 356 -8.48 -13.55 -10.83
C CYS A 356 -8.11 -14.22 -12.18
N GLY A 357 -7.89 -13.43 -13.23
CA GLY A 357 -7.65 -13.93 -14.58
C GLY A 357 -8.92 -14.38 -15.26
N ASP A 358 -8.76 -15.07 -16.37
CA ASP A 358 -9.81 -15.59 -17.27
C ASP A 358 -9.94 -17.12 -17.24
N LYS A 359 -9.30 -17.77 -16.26
CA LYS A 359 -9.35 -19.23 -16.09
C LYS A 359 -10.16 -19.59 -14.84
N GLY A 360 -11.07 -20.56 -15.00
CA GLY A 360 -11.89 -21.08 -13.91
C GLY A 360 -13.24 -20.38 -13.74
N PRO A 361 -14.01 -20.74 -12.70
CA PRO A 361 -15.35 -20.22 -12.48
C PRO A 361 -15.31 -18.75 -12.06
N LEU A 362 -16.27 -17.98 -12.56
CA LEU A 362 -16.46 -16.57 -12.21
C LEU A 362 -17.28 -16.46 -10.92
N THR A 363 -16.72 -16.94 -9.81
CA THR A 363 -17.37 -16.88 -8.51
C THR A 363 -16.54 -16.05 -7.53
N ILE A 364 -17.23 -15.19 -6.78
CA ILE A 364 -16.63 -14.40 -5.69
C ILE A 364 -16.47 -15.26 -4.44
N ASN A 365 -17.26 -16.34 -4.30
CA ASN A 365 -17.38 -17.10 -3.07
C ASN A 365 -16.09 -17.81 -2.63
N ASP A 366 -15.19 -18.14 -3.53
CA ASP A 366 -13.89 -18.77 -3.24
C ASP A 366 -12.71 -17.83 -3.42
N LYS A 367 -12.95 -16.52 -3.45
CA LYS A 367 -11.94 -15.48 -3.71
C LYS A 367 -11.74 -14.56 -2.51
N ILE A 368 -10.59 -13.93 -2.42
CA ILE A 368 -10.34 -12.84 -1.47
C ILE A 368 -11.00 -11.58 -2.01
N VAL A 369 -11.81 -10.92 -1.18
CA VAL A 369 -12.46 -9.66 -1.52
C VAL A 369 -11.97 -8.54 -0.61
N GLN A 370 -11.78 -7.36 -1.18
CA GLN A 370 -11.41 -6.16 -0.44
C GLN A 370 -12.23 -4.97 -0.91
N PHE A 371 -12.91 -4.31 0.02
CA PHE A 371 -13.60 -3.05 -0.20
C PHE A 371 -12.61 -1.90 -0.03
N ARG A 372 -12.48 -1.04 -1.03
CA ARG A 372 -11.49 0.06 -1.05
C ARG A 372 -12.15 1.35 -1.54
N PRO A 373 -11.61 2.53 -1.20
CA PRO A 373 -12.08 3.79 -1.79
C PRO A 373 -12.03 3.81 -3.32
N SER A 374 -11.13 3.03 -3.93
CA SER A 374 -10.99 2.91 -5.38
C SER A 374 -11.91 1.88 -6.03
N GLY A 375 -12.61 1.06 -5.25
CA GLY A 375 -13.51 0.01 -5.75
C GLY A 375 -13.36 -1.33 -5.02
N ILE A 376 -14.30 -2.22 -5.25
CA ILE A 376 -14.25 -3.60 -4.77
C ILE A 376 -13.22 -4.35 -5.62
N ARG A 377 -12.29 -5.04 -4.97
CA ARG A 377 -11.29 -5.89 -5.62
C ARG A 377 -11.50 -7.35 -5.27
N VAL A 378 -11.50 -8.20 -6.27
CA VAL A 378 -11.53 -9.66 -6.11
C VAL A 378 -10.21 -10.25 -6.60
N LYS A 379 -9.61 -11.12 -5.80
CA LYS A 379 -8.32 -11.75 -6.08
C LYS A 379 -8.37 -13.26 -5.85
N GLN A 380 -7.50 -13.99 -6.55
CA GLN A 380 -7.27 -15.41 -6.26
C GLN A 380 -6.85 -15.60 -4.78
N PRO A 381 -7.21 -16.75 -4.16
CA PRO A 381 -6.87 -17.05 -2.77
C PRO A 381 -5.42 -17.51 -2.60
N THR A 382 -4.50 -16.97 -3.39
CA THR A 382 -3.06 -17.23 -3.28
C THR A 382 -2.43 -16.35 -2.20
N TYR A 383 -2.56 -15.05 -2.32
CA TYR A 383 -2.02 -14.13 -1.32
C TYR A 383 -2.91 -12.89 -1.10
N SER A 384 -2.94 -12.44 0.14
CA SER A 384 -3.63 -11.23 0.55
C SER A 384 -3.02 -9.98 -0.10
N PRO A 385 -3.81 -8.96 -0.42
CA PRO A 385 -3.27 -7.62 -0.65
C PRO A 385 -2.59 -7.08 0.60
N ALA A 386 -1.79 -6.02 0.44
CA ALA A 386 -1.21 -5.32 1.58
C ALA A 386 -2.29 -4.87 2.57
N LEU A 387 -2.09 -5.18 3.84
CA LEU A 387 -2.95 -4.68 4.91
C LEU A 387 -2.74 -3.18 5.07
N VAL A 388 -3.83 -2.45 5.26
CA VAL A 388 -3.85 -1.02 5.55
C VAL A 388 -4.49 -0.79 6.92
N LEU A 389 -4.03 0.24 7.62
CA LEU A 389 -4.46 0.61 8.99
C LEU A 389 -5.86 1.25 9.00
N THR A 390 -6.81 0.70 8.24
CA THR A 390 -8.20 1.15 8.23
C THR A 390 -9.12 -0.05 8.31
N THR A 391 -10.08 -0.01 9.22
CA THR A 391 -11.08 -1.07 9.42
C THR A 391 -11.93 -1.34 8.18
N THR A 392 -12.04 -0.37 7.27
CA THR A 392 -12.87 -0.48 6.06
C THR A 392 -12.24 -1.30 4.94
N GLN A 393 -10.93 -1.60 5.01
CA GLN A 393 -10.20 -2.29 3.93
C GLN A 393 -9.66 -3.67 4.35
N ILE A 394 -10.17 -4.22 5.46
CA ILE A 394 -9.83 -5.58 5.89
C ILE A 394 -10.30 -6.58 4.81
N PRO A 395 -9.45 -7.53 4.39
CA PRO A 395 -9.86 -8.57 3.46
C PRO A 395 -11.05 -9.39 3.99
N ILE A 396 -11.92 -9.77 3.07
CA ILE A 396 -13.07 -10.62 3.32
C ILE A 396 -12.80 -12.01 2.74
N PHE A 397 -13.20 -13.02 3.46
CA PHE A 397 -13.23 -14.42 3.05
C PHE A 397 -14.69 -14.87 2.89
N PRO A 398 -15.29 -14.69 1.69
CA PRO A 398 -16.72 -15.04 1.46
C PRO A 398 -17.04 -16.48 1.82
N TRP A 399 -16.13 -17.44 1.55
CA TRP A 399 -16.30 -18.86 1.89
C TRP A 399 -16.40 -19.14 3.40
N LEU A 400 -15.90 -18.19 4.25
CA LEU A 400 -16.03 -18.25 5.71
C LEU A 400 -17.13 -17.32 6.24
N GLY A 401 -17.75 -16.50 5.39
CA GLY A 401 -18.76 -15.53 5.78
C GLY A 401 -18.25 -14.40 6.69
N ARG A 402 -16.93 -14.12 6.69
CA ARG A 402 -16.29 -13.22 7.66
C ARG A 402 -15.13 -12.42 7.08
N TYR A 403 -14.70 -11.41 7.83
CA TYR A 403 -13.46 -10.70 7.62
C TYR A 403 -12.25 -11.54 8.08
N MET A 404 -11.07 -11.20 7.58
CA MET A 404 -9.79 -11.66 8.15
C MET A 404 -9.70 -11.26 9.61
N THR A 405 -9.24 -12.16 10.49
CA THR A 405 -9.08 -11.89 11.91
C THR A 405 -7.77 -11.16 12.21
N ARG A 406 -7.64 -10.62 13.43
CA ARG A 406 -6.39 -9.99 13.89
C ARG A 406 -5.24 -10.99 13.95
N LYS A 407 -5.48 -12.21 14.42
CA LYS A 407 -4.48 -13.28 14.49
C LYS A 407 -4.01 -13.70 13.08
N GLU A 408 -4.93 -13.83 12.13
CA GLU A 408 -4.60 -14.10 10.72
C GLU A 408 -3.78 -12.96 10.09
N ALA A 409 -4.13 -11.70 10.39
CA ALA A 409 -3.37 -10.54 9.97
C ALA A 409 -1.96 -10.49 10.59
N ALA A 410 -1.82 -10.87 11.86
CA ALA A 410 -0.53 -10.99 12.54
C ALA A 410 0.32 -12.08 11.90
N LYS A 411 -0.28 -13.23 11.56
CA LYS A 411 0.39 -14.33 10.86
C LYS A 411 0.94 -13.91 9.49
N LEU A 412 0.20 -13.07 8.74
CA LEU A 412 0.69 -12.46 7.49
C LEU A 412 1.88 -11.52 7.68
N GLN A 413 2.09 -11.00 8.88
CA GLN A 413 3.20 -10.11 9.20
C GLN A 413 4.31 -10.85 9.97
N CYS A 414 4.17 -12.18 10.19
CA CYS A 414 5.04 -12.96 11.07
C CYS A 414 5.19 -12.33 12.47
N MET A 415 4.06 -11.93 13.03
CA MET A 415 3.95 -11.24 14.32
C MET A 415 2.94 -11.93 15.26
N GLU A 416 2.81 -13.25 15.14
CA GLU A 416 1.84 -14.06 15.90
C GLU A 416 2.06 -13.99 17.41
N ASP A 417 3.31 -13.80 17.82
CA ASP A 417 3.68 -13.75 19.24
C ASP A 417 3.39 -12.39 19.91
N LEU A 418 2.97 -11.38 19.15
CA LEU A 418 2.64 -10.07 19.72
C LEU A 418 1.35 -10.13 20.53
N LYS A 419 1.41 -9.56 21.72
CA LYS A 419 0.26 -9.37 22.62
C LYS A 419 -0.55 -8.15 22.17
N GLU A 420 -1.87 -8.28 22.27
CA GLU A 420 -2.80 -7.18 22.01
C GLU A 420 -2.90 -6.20 23.18
#